data_b8e01f9c9c29be5ab43b0063ebd866bf
#
_entry.id   b8e01f9c9c29be5ab43b0063ebd866bf
#
_cell.length_a   1.000
_cell.length_b   1.000
_cell.length_c   1.000
_cell.angle_alpha   90.00
_cell.angle_beta   90.00
_cell.angle_gamma   90.00
#
_symmetry.space_group_name_H-M   'P 1'
#
loop_
_entity.id
_entity.type
_entity.pdbx_description
1 polymer ?
#
loop_
_entity_poly.entity_id
_entity_poly.type
_entity_poly.pdbx_seq_one_letter_code
_entity_poly.pdbx_strand_id
1 'polypeptide(L)'
;MKIKFKYVYIITLFSSLLLFGQTSKIKVRIINLQGLKGQISIGLFNNPESFPKKDEGRVGVYLEIKDSTVEHVFTDLENGTYAIAVYHDENSNGEFDRSFFGWPTEDYVFSNYAEGNFGPPSFEDASFELIDSVYIELEFR
;
A
#
# COMPACT_ATOMS: atom_id res chain seq x y z
N MET A 1 42.02 62.57 -14.97
CA MET A 1 40.81 62.08 -14.30
C MET A 1 40.82 60.55 -14.30
N LYS A 2 41.11 59.90 -13.14
CA LYS A 2 41.21 58.45 -13.04
C LYS A 2 39.89 57.91 -12.57
N ILE A 3 39.17 57.18 -13.45
CA ILE A 3 37.93 56.52 -13.10
C ILE A 3 38.26 55.19 -12.41
N LYS A 4 37.99 55.08 -11.12
CA LYS A 4 38.13 53.83 -10.37
C LYS A 4 36.83 53.03 -10.55
N PHE A 5 36.90 51.93 -11.29
CA PHE A 5 35.83 50.94 -11.33
C PHE A 5 35.81 50.17 -10.02
N LYS A 6 34.76 50.33 -9.21
CA LYS A 6 34.45 49.44 -8.08
C LYS A 6 33.74 48.23 -8.63
N TYR A 7 34.40 47.08 -8.55
CA TYR A 7 33.77 45.80 -8.84
C TYR A 7 32.78 45.47 -7.72
N VAL A 8 31.49 45.52 -8.03
CA VAL A 8 30.43 45.04 -7.16
C VAL A 8 30.34 43.51 -7.41
N TYR A 9 30.82 42.72 -6.46
CA TYR A 9 30.59 41.28 -6.50
C TYR A 9 29.16 41.03 -6.01
N ILE A 10 28.27 40.68 -6.97
CA ILE A 10 26.95 40.15 -6.64
C ILE A 10 27.16 38.69 -6.28
N ILE A 11 27.20 38.39 -4.98
CA ILE A 11 27.14 37.04 -4.48
C ILE A 11 25.70 36.58 -4.59
N THR A 12 25.35 35.88 -5.70
CA THR A 12 24.09 35.15 -5.79
C THR A 12 24.17 33.96 -4.88
N LEU A 13 23.58 34.08 -3.69
CA LEU A 13 23.39 32.98 -2.77
C LEU A 13 22.36 32.04 -3.43
N PHE A 14 22.84 31.00 -4.11
CA PHE A 14 22.03 29.95 -4.65
C PHE A 14 21.56 29.09 -3.46
N SER A 15 20.45 29.50 -2.85
CA SER A 15 19.75 28.72 -1.84
C SER A 15 19.17 27.49 -2.55
N SER A 16 19.92 26.39 -2.54
CA SER A 16 19.39 25.09 -2.89
C SER A 16 18.36 24.71 -1.82
N LEU A 17 17.08 24.98 -2.09
CA LEU A 17 15.98 24.36 -1.37
C LEU A 17 16.13 22.84 -1.58
N LEU A 18 16.64 22.18 -0.58
CA LEU A 18 16.50 20.72 -0.49
C LEU A 18 15.01 20.46 -0.25
N LEU A 19 14.28 20.21 -1.31
CA LEU A 19 12.97 19.59 -1.27
C LEU A 19 13.19 18.19 -0.69
N PHE A 20 13.15 18.07 0.64
CA PHE A 20 12.93 16.79 1.27
C PHE A 20 11.53 16.37 0.82
N GLY A 21 11.47 15.47 -0.16
CA GLY A 21 10.24 14.82 -0.53
C GLY A 21 9.65 14.20 0.73
N GLN A 22 8.51 14.72 1.17
CA GLN A 22 7.80 14.18 2.32
C GLN A 22 7.29 12.80 1.90
N THR A 23 7.90 11.75 2.43
CA THR A 23 7.48 10.38 2.16
C THR A 23 6.34 10.01 3.08
N SER A 24 5.29 9.47 2.50
CA SER A 24 4.10 9.07 3.22
C SER A 24 4.15 7.58 3.58
N LYS A 25 3.30 7.17 4.51
CA LYS A 25 3.25 5.79 4.99
C LYS A 25 1.82 5.30 5.19
N ILE A 26 1.64 4.01 4.97
CA ILE A 26 0.39 3.31 5.27
C ILE A 26 0.69 2.22 6.28
N LYS A 27 0.08 2.29 7.45
CA LYS A 27 0.10 1.21 8.43
C LYS A 27 -1.16 0.36 8.24
N VAL A 28 -0.96 -0.93 7.96
CA VAL A 28 -2.03 -1.92 7.83
C VAL A 28 -1.99 -2.86 9.02
N ARG A 29 -3.13 -3.12 9.61
CA ARG A 29 -3.31 -4.08 10.69
C ARG A 29 -4.45 -5.02 10.35
N ILE A 30 -4.18 -6.31 10.42
CA ILE A 30 -5.19 -7.36 10.26
C ILE A 30 -5.43 -7.96 11.65
N ILE A 31 -6.68 -8.00 12.08
CA ILE A 31 -7.07 -8.43 13.42
C ILE A 31 -7.96 -9.67 13.38
N ASN A 32 -8.15 -10.30 14.56
CA ASN A 32 -9.04 -11.44 14.78
C ASN A 32 -8.75 -12.65 13.89
N LEU A 33 -7.46 -12.88 13.55
CA LEU A 33 -7.05 -14.04 12.79
C LEU A 33 -7.43 -15.34 13.49
N GLN A 34 -8.17 -16.19 12.79
CA GLN A 34 -8.61 -17.50 13.28
C GLN A 34 -7.56 -18.56 12.93
N GLY A 35 -6.78 -18.95 13.93
CA GLY A 35 -5.67 -19.89 13.75
C GLY A 35 -4.36 -19.22 13.38
N LEU A 36 -3.26 -19.98 13.52
CA LEU A 36 -1.88 -19.49 13.32
C LEU A 36 -1.19 -20.23 12.16
N LYS A 37 -1.96 -20.70 11.18
CA LYS A 37 -1.43 -21.38 10.00
C LYS A 37 -1.29 -20.43 8.82
N GLY A 38 -0.26 -20.69 8.02
CA GLY A 38 -0.05 -19.97 6.77
C GLY A 38 0.54 -18.57 6.98
N GLN A 39 0.20 -17.70 6.09
CA GLN A 39 0.70 -16.33 6.03
C GLN A 39 -0.39 -15.36 5.55
N ILE A 40 -0.24 -14.09 5.87
CA ILE A 40 -1.09 -13.03 5.35
C ILE A 40 -0.38 -12.37 4.17
N SER A 41 -1.04 -12.35 3.03
CA SER A 41 -0.62 -11.56 1.87
C SER A 41 -1.31 -10.21 1.89
N ILE A 42 -0.52 -9.13 1.91
CA ILE A 42 -1.04 -7.76 1.80
C ILE A 42 -0.51 -7.15 0.51
N GLY A 43 -1.40 -6.79 -0.40
CA GLY A 43 -1.09 -6.08 -1.63
C GLY A 43 -1.53 -4.63 -1.57
N LEU A 44 -0.61 -3.70 -1.86
CA LEU A 44 -0.88 -2.27 -2.01
C LEU A 44 -0.85 -1.89 -3.48
N PHE A 45 -1.88 -1.21 -3.95
CA PHE A 45 -2.09 -0.83 -5.34
C PHE A 45 -2.35 0.68 -5.44
N ASN A 46 -1.79 1.30 -6.46
CA ASN A 46 -2.05 2.69 -6.84
C ASN A 46 -2.50 2.82 -8.31
N ASN A 47 -2.83 1.71 -8.95
CA ASN A 47 -3.28 1.67 -10.34
C ASN A 47 -4.54 0.80 -10.47
N PRO A 48 -5.67 1.36 -10.97
CA PRO A 48 -6.90 0.61 -11.18
C PRO A 48 -6.75 -0.60 -12.12
N GLU A 49 -5.89 -0.54 -13.12
CA GLU A 49 -5.72 -1.60 -14.11
C GLU A 49 -5.03 -2.85 -13.53
N SER A 50 -4.19 -2.65 -12.50
CA SER A 50 -3.47 -3.73 -11.84
C SER A 50 -4.23 -4.31 -10.64
N PHE A 51 -5.20 -3.59 -10.10
CA PHE A 51 -5.97 -4.02 -8.93
C PHE A 51 -7.02 -5.11 -9.27
N PRO A 52 -7.15 -6.14 -8.47
CA PRO A 52 -6.30 -6.62 -7.36
C PRO A 52 -5.32 -7.74 -7.82
N LYS A 53 -4.78 -7.67 -9.02
CA LYS A 53 -3.94 -8.71 -9.62
C LYS A 53 -2.57 -8.78 -8.94
N LYS A 54 -2.14 -9.98 -8.62
CA LYS A 54 -0.93 -10.24 -7.82
C LYS A 54 0.36 -9.68 -8.42
N ASP A 55 0.56 -9.80 -9.71
CA ASP A 55 1.88 -9.61 -10.34
C ASP A 55 2.02 -8.30 -11.14
N GLU A 56 1.01 -7.46 -11.16
CA GLU A 56 0.99 -6.24 -11.95
C GLU A 56 0.97 -4.98 -11.08
N GLY A 57 2.12 -4.27 -10.98
CA GLY A 57 2.18 -2.95 -10.34
C GLY A 57 1.86 -2.91 -8.84
N ARG A 58 1.97 -4.04 -8.19
CA ARG A 58 1.70 -4.23 -6.77
C ARG A 58 2.99 -4.09 -5.95
N VAL A 59 2.91 -3.34 -4.84
CA VAL A 59 3.84 -3.52 -3.73
C VAL A 59 3.19 -4.50 -2.76
N GLY A 60 3.80 -5.66 -2.52
CA GLY A 60 3.18 -6.70 -1.70
C GLY A 60 4.13 -7.32 -0.69
N VAL A 61 3.56 -7.82 0.40
CA VAL A 61 4.29 -8.51 1.47
C VAL A 61 3.55 -9.75 1.89
N TYR A 62 4.31 -10.78 2.28
CA TYR A 62 3.81 -11.99 2.94
C TYR A 62 4.31 -11.99 4.38
N LEU A 63 3.40 -12.11 5.33
CA LEU A 63 3.68 -12.02 6.76
C LEU A 63 3.26 -13.30 7.44
N GLU A 64 4.21 -13.96 8.11
CA GLU A 64 3.95 -15.13 8.92
C GLU A 64 3.02 -14.79 10.09
N ILE A 65 2.02 -15.62 10.33
CA ILE A 65 1.06 -15.45 11.40
C ILE A 65 1.67 -16.00 12.69
N LYS A 66 1.94 -15.13 13.65
CA LYS A 66 2.50 -15.49 14.97
C LYS A 66 1.53 -15.21 16.13
N ASP A 67 0.50 -14.43 15.86
CA ASP A 67 -0.50 -14.00 16.82
C ASP A 67 -1.84 -13.77 16.08
N SER A 68 -2.90 -13.51 16.81
CA SER A 68 -4.22 -13.14 16.27
C SER A 68 -4.24 -11.81 15.50
N THR A 69 -3.10 -11.15 15.39
CA THR A 69 -2.93 -9.86 14.72
C THR A 69 -1.63 -9.84 13.93
N VAL A 70 -1.69 -9.29 12.73
CA VAL A 70 -0.54 -9.04 11.86
C VAL A 70 -0.51 -7.57 11.48
N GLU A 71 0.66 -6.94 11.52
CA GLU A 71 0.84 -5.54 11.14
C GLU A 71 1.96 -5.39 10.10
N HIS A 72 1.78 -4.43 9.20
CA HIS A 72 2.82 -4.00 8.28
C HIS A 72 2.75 -2.49 8.05
N VAL A 73 3.90 -1.86 7.78
CA VAL A 73 4.00 -0.45 7.43
C VAL A 73 4.67 -0.32 6.07
N PHE A 74 3.93 0.13 5.09
CA PHE A 74 4.50 0.58 3.82
C PHE A 74 5.04 1.99 4.01
N THR A 75 6.30 2.21 3.66
CA THR A 75 7.00 3.51 3.77
C THR A 75 7.41 4.01 2.39
N ASP A 76 7.92 5.24 2.35
CA ASP A 76 8.47 5.86 1.14
C ASP A 76 7.47 5.94 -0.02
N LEU A 77 6.19 6.13 0.34
CA LEU A 77 5.11 6.29 -0.61
C LEU A 77 4.94 7.75 -1.03
N GLU A 78 4.46 7.96 -2.24
CA GLU A 78 3.97 9.25 -2.68
C GLU A 78 2.52 9.46 -2.21
N ASN A 79 2.11 10.73 -1.99
CA ASN A 79 0.71 11.04 -1.75
C ASN A 79 -0.13 10.66 -2.98
N GLY A 80 -1.32 10.14 -2.76
CA GLY A 80 -2.19 9.70 -3.86
C GLY A 80 -3.25 8.71 -3.43
N THR A 81 -3.92 8.13 -4.41
CA THR A 81 -5.00 7.18 -4.22
C THR A 81 -4.47 5.75 -4.21
N TYR A 82 -4.81 5.00 -3.17
CA TYR A 82 -4.37 3.61 -2.98
C TYR A 82 -5.55 2.71 -2.65
N ALA A 83 -5.38 1.42 -2.94
CA ALA A 83 -6.27 0.36 -2.49
C ALA A 83 -5.46 -0.80 -1.92
N ILE A 84 -6.03 -1.54 -0.98
CA ILE A 84 -5.41 -2.71 -0.35
C ILE A 84 -6.26 -3.94 -0.63
N ALA A 85 -5.59 -5.04 -0.99
CA ALA A 85 -6.16 -6.37 -1.04
C ALA A 85 -5.38 -7.29 -0.10
N VAL A 86 -6.07 -8.03 0.73
CA VAL A 86 -5.50 -8.96 1.71
C VAL A 86 -6.13 -10.32 1.52
N TYR A 87 -5.32 -11.37 1.60
CA TYR A 87 -5.84 -12.73 1.73
C TYR A 87 -5.01 -13.56 2.71
N HIS A 88 -5.66 -14.56 3.29
CA HIS A 88 -5.05 -15.53 4.19
C HIS A 88 -4.59 -16.73 3.38
N ASP A 89 -3.32 -16.80 3.05
CA ASP A 89 -2.67 -17.91 2.37
C ASP A 89 -2.41 -19.03 3.39
N GLU A 90 -3.40 -19.90 3.58
CA GLU A 90 -3.39 -20.92 4.64
C GLU A 90 -2.34 -22.01 4.40
N ASN A 91 -2.01 -22.32 3.16
CA ASN A 91 -1.05 -23.35 2.78
C ASN A 91 0.34 -22.80 2.47
N SER A 92 0.52 -21.46 2.51
CA SER A 92 1.78 -20.76 2.23
C SER A 92 2.34 -21.02 0.84
N ASN A 93 1.47 -21.25 -0.16
CA ASN A 93 1.89 -21.48 -1.54
C ASN A 93 2.15 -20.16 -2.31
N GLY A 94 1.77 -19.03 -1.72
CA GLY A 94 1.92 -17.71 -2.30
C GLY A 94 0.87 -17.39 -3.38
N GLU A 95 -0.16 -18.21 -3.56
CA GLU A 95 -1.25 -18.02 -4.49
C GLU A 95 -2.56 -17.76 -3.73
N PHE A 96 -3.51 -17.07 -4.35
CA PHE A 96 -4.86 -16.95 -3.86
C PHE A 96 -5.69 -18.13 -4.39
N ASP A 97 -5.98 -19.10 -3.53
CA ASP A 97 -6.59 -20.35 -3.91
C ASP A 97 -8.07 -20.22 -4.23
N ARG A 98 -8.48 -20.94 -5.26
CA ARG A 98 -9.87 -21.00 -5.74
C ARG A 98 -10.28 -22.43 -5.99
N SER A 99 -11.56 -22.71 -5.77
CA SER A 99 -12.17 -24.00 -6.16
C SER A 99 -12.17 -24.19 -7.68
N PHE A 100 -12.47 -25.39 -8.12
CA PHE A 100 -12.62 -25.71 -9.55
C PHE A 100 -13.64 -24.80 -10.27
N PHE A 101 -14.65 -24.30 -9.56
CA PHE A 101 -15.65 -23.38 -10.09
C PHE A 101 -15.25 -21.90 -9.99
N GLY A 102 -14.02 -21.59 -9.56
CA GLY A 102 -13.50 -20.23 -9.45
C GLY A 102 -13.87 -19.49 -8.18
N TRP A 103 -14.57 -20.10 -7.24
CA TRP A 103 -14.88 -19.48 -5.94
C TRP A 103 -13.64 -19.47 -5.04
N PRO A 104 -13.38 -18.37 -4.32
CA PRO A 104 -12.35 -18.31 -3.30
C PRO A 104 -12.48 -19.46 -2.29
N THR A 105 -11.37 -20.08 -1.94
CA THR A 105 -11.28 -21.08 -0.87
C THR A 105 -10.51 -20.56 0.33
N GLU A 106 -9.90 -19.40 0.21
CA GLU A 106 -9.19 -18.69 1.24
C GLU A 106 -9.91 -17.38 1.59
N ASP A 107 -9.79 -16.97 2.85
CA ASP A 107 -10.37 -15.72 3.33
C ASP A 107 -9.67 -14.52 2.70
N TYR A 108 -10.44 -13.49 2.37
CA TYR A 108 -9.93 -12.25 1.79
C TYR A 108 -10.71 -11.04 2.28
N VAL A 109 -10.06 -9.88 2.21
CA VAL A 109 -10.68 -8.59 2.52
C VAL A 109 -10.01 -7.47 1.73
N PHE A 110 -10.77 -6.46 1.37
CA PHE A 110 -10.28 -5.26 0.71
C PHE A 110 -10.42 -4.04 1.62
N SER A 111 -9.60 -3.01 1.37
CA SER A 111 -9.78 -1.71 2.01
C SER A 111 -11.21 -1.20 1.82
N ASN A 112 -11.70 -0.39 2.77
CA ASN A 112 -13.09 0.06 2.88
C ASN A 112 -14.12 -1.08 3.03
N TYR A 113 -13.68 -2.31 3.25
CA TYR A 113 -14.54 -3.51 3.19
C TYR A 113 -15.33 -3.59 1.88
N ALA A 114 -14.72 -3.13 0.79
CA ALA A 114 -15.35 -3.14 -0.52
C ALA A 114 -15.67 -4.56 -0.99
N GLU A 115 -16.82 -4.73 -1.60
CA GLU A 115 -17.31 -6.02 -2.09
C GLU A 115 -17.66 -5.92 -3.57
N GLY A 116 -17.42 -6.99 -4.33
CA GLY A 116 -17.85 -7.11 -5.72
C GLY A 116 -19.02 -8.05 -5.86
N ASN A 117 -19.86 -7.85 -6.86
CA ASN A 117 -21.07 -8.67 -7.06
C ASN A 117 -20.78 -10.08 -7.61
N PHE A 118 -19.82 -10.21 -8.54
CA PHE A 118 -19.43 -11.47 -9.20
C PHE A 118 -17.90 -11.61 -9.33
N GLY A 119 -17.15 -11.02 -8.42
CA GLY A 119 -15.69 -11.00 -8.43
C GLY A 119 -15.17 -9.99 -7.42
N PRO A 120 -13.90 -9.59 -7.52
CA PRO A 120 -13.34 -8.57 -6.65
C PRO A 120 -14.05 -7.22 -6.87
N PRO A 121 -14.02 -6.32 -5.86
CA PRO A 121 -14.53 -4.96 -6.01
C PRO A 121 -13.74 -4.16 -7.05
N SER A 122 -14.28 -3.01 -7.43
CA SER A 122 -13.53 -2.05 -8.22
C SER A 122 -12.41 -1.39 -7.39
N PHE A 123 -11.40 -0.86 -8.06
CA PHE A 123 -10.38 -0.05 -7.40
C PHE A 123 -11.01 1.16 -6.70
N GLU A 124 -11.98 1.81 -7.34
CA GLU A 124 -12.68 2.98 -6.81
C GLU A 124 -13.37 2.68 -5.47
N ASP A 125 -14.08 1.56 -5.37
CA ASP A 125 -14.79 1.15 -4.15
C ASP A 125 -13.81 0.83 -3.00
N ALA A 126 -12.66 0.25 -3.30
CA ALA A 126 -11.64 -0.11 -2.33
C ALA A 126 -10.65 1.03 -2.03
N SER A 127 -10.65 2.11 -2.81
CA SER A 127 -9.62 3.13 -2.72
C SER A 127 -9.79 4.10 -1.55
N PHE A 128 -8.66 4.64 -1.10
CA PHE A 128 -8.56 5.70 -0.10
C PHE A 128 -7.41 6.66 -0.46
N GLU A 129 -7.48 7.89 0.04
CA GLU A 129 -6.46 8.90 -0.17
C GLU A 129 -5.36 8.79 0.90
N LEU A 130 -4.11 8.77 0.45
CA LEU A 130 -2.92 8.88 1.28
C LEU A 130 -2.42 10.34 1.27
N ILE A 131 -2.48 10.97 2.43
CA ILE A 131 -1.86 12.27 2.70
C ILE A 131 -1.06 12.09 3.99
N ASP A 132 0.26 12.20 3.91
CA ASP A 132 1.24 11.99 5.00
C ASP A 132 1.21 10.57 5.61
N SER A 133 0.14 10.19 6.29
CA SER A 133 0.01 8.86 6.87
C SER A 133 -1.44 8.41 7.03
N VAL A 134 -1.67 7.12 6.77
CA VAL A 134 -2.97 6.48 6.92
C VAL A 134 -2.81 5.20 7.74
N TYR A 135 -3.81 4.93 8.60
CA TYR A 135 -3.95 3.70 9.34
C TYR A 135 -5.18 2.94 8.85
N ILE A 136 -4.99 1.71 8.43
CA ILE A 136 -6.04 0.80 7.94
C ILE A 136 -6.08 -0.43 8.83
N GLU A 137 -7.24 -0.69 9.43
CA GLU A 137 -7.50 -1.91 10.19
C GLU A 137 -8.56 -2.74 9.47
N LEU A 138 -8.27 -4.01 9.25
CA LEU A 138 -9.13 -4.94 8.52
C LEU A 138 -9.30 -6.24 9.29
N GLU A 139 -10.43 -6.89 9.08
CA GLU A 139 -10.80 -8.18 9.64
C GLU A 139 -11.47 -9.02 8.54
N PHE A 140 -11.15 -10.30 8.46
CA PHE A 140 -11.87 -11.23 7.57
C PHE A 140 -13.29 -11.45 8.07
N ARG A 141 -14.24 -11.54 7.14
CA ARG A 141 -15.69 -11.69 7.42
C ARG A 141 -16.21 -13.00 6.90
#